data_ccb025e6ee33fc5095d237008f229996
#
_entry.id   ccb025e6ee33fc5095d237008f229996
#
_cell.length_a   1.000
_cell.length_b   1.000
_cell.length_c   1.000
_cell.angle_alpha   90.00
_cell.angle_beta   90.00
_cell.angle_gamma   90.00
#
_symmetry.space_group_name_H-M   'P 1'
#
loop_
_entity.id
_entity.type
_entity.pdbx_description
1 polymer ?
#
loop_
_entity_poly.entity_id
_entity_poly.type
_entity_poly.pdbx_seq_one_letter_code
_entity_poly.pdbx_strand_id
1 'polypeptide(L)'
;MDDDPIPLEQLYAAIEQHIKDAIPGLAYVGTMPDGIEVVPPPAVVLELAGFDRVDMDPGTGETAVEARFEARAIVPVEEKNCLHVAAFVAAQLAVLLRGQSWGLPVGFSEFVRAERDWSRPELDIFAVWVVEWTQVIYLGEEEWPWPTELGPAATGTTGSGRPLSEGYVEIERIPDELPVG
;
A
#
# COMPACT_ATOMS: atom_id res chain seq x y z
N MET A 1 12.14 -6.66 16.70
CA MET A 1 11.63 -5.95 15.53
C MET A 1 10.34 -5.38 16.02
N ASP A 2 10.29 -4.07 16.25
CA ASP A 2 9.09 -3.45 16.80
C ASP A 2 8.02 -3.50 15.73
N ASP A 3 7.02 -4.35 15.93
CA ASP A 3 5.83 -4.46 15.09
C ASP A 3 4.81 -3.37 15.48
N ASP A 4 5.30 -2.15 15.64
CA ASP A 4 4.41 -1.00 15.79
C ASP A 4 3.64 -0.76 14.48
N PRO A 5 2.36 -0.39 14.56
CA PRO A 5 1.56 -0.06 13.37
C PRO A 5 2.32 0.97 12.55
N ILE A 6 2.35 0.80 11.22
CA ILE A 6 3.10 1.70 10.37
C ILE A 6 2.46 3.07 10.46
N PRO A 7 3.13 4.09 11.05
CA PRO A 7 2.58 5.43 11.04
C PRO A 7 2.38 5.89 9.61
N LEU A 8 1.27 6.56 9.30
CA LEU A 8 1.03 7.15 7.97
C LEU A 8 2.22 7.99 7.48
N GLU A 9 2.92 8.64 8.41
CA GLU A 9 4.14 9.40 8.15
C GLU A 9 5.25 8.54 7.54
N GLN A 10 5.42 7.30 8.03
CA GLN A 10 6.41 6.38 7.47
C GLN A 10 6.03 5.94 6.06
N LEU A 11 4.74 5.69 5.81
CA LEU A 11 4.24 5.37 4.48
C LEU A 11 4.46 6.54 3.51
N TYR A 12 4.13 7.77 3.91
CA TYR A 12 4.41 8.96 3.12
C TYR A 12 5.89 9.11 2.80
N ALA A 13 6.76 8.98 3.81
CA ALA A 13 8.20 9.08 3.62
C ALA A 13 8.74 8.02 2.63
N ALA A 14 8.22 6.80 2.70
CA ALA A 14 8.59 5.73 1.78
C ALA A 14 8.12 6.01 0.34
N ILE A 15 6.88 6.48 0.16
CA ILE A 15 6.34 6.88 -1.14
C ILE A 15 7.16 8.03 -1.73
N GLU A 16 7.41 9.08 -0.95
CA GLU A 16 8.22 10.23 -1.37
C GLU A 16 9.61 9.82 -1.84
N GLN A 17 10.28 8.96 -1.07
CA GLN A 17 11.62 8.52 -1.41
C GLN A 17 11.63 7.73 -2.72
N HIS A 18 10.68 6.81 -2.91
CA HIS A 18 10.57 6.04 -4.15
C HIS A 18 10.31 6.92 -5.37
N ILE A 19 9.48 7.96 -5.23
CA ILE A 19 9.22 8.91 -6.31
C ILE A 19 10.47 9.73 -6.63
N LYS A 20 11.18 10.24 -5.62
CA LYS A 20 12.42 11.00 -5.79
C LYS A 20 13.49 10.19 -6.54
N ASP A 21 13.62 8.91 -6.18
CA ASP A 21 14.62 8.02 -6.79
C ASP A 21 14.25 7.63 -8.22
N ALA A 22 12.95 7.46 -8.51
CA ALA A 22 12.47 7.01 -9.81
C ALA A 22 12.31 8.13 -10.84
N ILE A 23 12.03 9.35 -10.41
CA ILE A 23 11.75 10.50 -11.29
C ILE A 23 12.75 11.63 -10.98
N PRO A 24 13.95 11.56 -11.57
CA PRO A 24 14.95 12.60 -11.36
C PRO A 24 14.49 13.93 -11.99
N GLY A 25 14.89 15.03 -11.35
CA GLY A 25 14.58 16.38 -11.85
C GLY A 25 13.35 17.03 -11.23
N LEU A 26 12.63 16.35 -10.35
CA LEU A 26 11.62 16.99 -9.51
C LEU A 26 12.31 17.86 -8.46
N ALA A 27 11.87 19.12 -8.35
CA ALA A 27 12.39 20.05 -7.36
C ALA A 27 11.75 19.83 -5.97
N TYR A 28 10.53 19.26 -5.95
CA TYR A 28 9.82 18.94 -4.74
C TYR A 28 9.03 17.64 -4.89
N VAL A 29 9.07 16.79 -3.86
CA VAL A 29 8.17 15.66 -3.66
C VAL A 29 7.81 15.64 -2.18
N GLY A 30 6.53 15.66 -1.87
CA GLY A 30 6.04 15.67 -0.49
C GLY A 30 4.56 15.99 -0.39
N THR A 31 4.06 16.16 0.82
CA THR A 31 2.69 16.61 1.07
C THR A 31 2.52 18.08 0.72
N MET A 32 1.26 18.50 0.49
CA MET A 32 0.97 19.92 0.26
C MET A 32 1.31 20.72 1.51
N PRO A 33 2.23 21.72 1.43
CA PRO A 33 2.48 22.62 2.54
C PRO A 33 1.32 23.62 2.68
N ASP A 34 1.28 24.36 3.80
CA ASP A 34 0.23 25.35 4.09
C ASP A 34 0.11 26.49 3.06
N GLY A 35 1.10 26.64 2.19
CA GLY A 35 1.10 27.62 1.10
C GLY A 35 1.76 27.09 -0.16
N ILE A 36 1.06 27.18 -1.30
CA ILE A 36 1.56 26.75 -2.61
C ILE A 36 2.84 27.47 -3.04
N GLU A 37 3.07 28.69 -2.56
CA GLU A 37 4.26 29.49 -2.86
C GLU A 37 5.57 28.83 -2.42
N VAL A 38 5.48 27.83 -1.53
CA VAL A 38 6.63 27.09 -1.00
C VAL A 38 6.98 25.86 -1.87
N VAL A 39 6.13 25.50 -2.82
CA VAL A 39 6.35 24.32 -3.68
C VAL A 39 7.12 24.72 -4.95
N PRO A 40 8.44 24.48 -5.03
CA PRO A 40 9.19 24.76 -6.25
C PRO A 40 8.86 23.71 -7.32
N PRO A 41 8.30 24.13 -8.48
CA PRO A 41 8.05 23.20 -9.58
C PRO A 41 9.36 22.94 -10.39
N PRO A 42 9.45 21.80 -11.12
CA PRO A 42 8.47 20.74 -11.21
C PRO A 42 8.36 19.94 -9.91
N ALA A 43 7.13 19.63 -9.53
CA ALA A 43 6.86 19.00 -8.22
C ALA A 43 5.86 17.85 -8.32
N VAL A 44 5.92 16.97 -7.35
CA VAL A 44 4.86 15.99 -7.07
C VAL A 44 4.38 16.18 -5.64
N VAL A 45 3.09 16.47 -5.51
CA VAL A 45 2.44 16.67 -4.22
C VAL A 45 1.52 15.50 -3.92
N LEU A 46 1.69 14.89 -2.75
CA LEU A 46 0.95 13.73 -2.28
C LEU A 46 -0.17 14.15 -1.34
N GLU A 47 -1.32 13.53 -1.50
CA GLU A 47 -2.49 13.72 -0.64
C GLU A 47 -3.18 12.38 -0.38
N LEU A 48 -3.62 12.16 0.85
CA LEU A 48 -4.53 11.07 1.20
C LEU A 48 -5.95 11.59 1.02
N ALA A 49 -6.66 11.09 0.03
CA ALA A 49 -8.00 11.55 -0.33
C ALA A 49 -9.10 10.93 0.55
N GLY A 50 -8.85 9.76 1.14
CA GLY A 50 -9.81 9.12 2.02
C GLY A 50 -9.51 7.65 2.29
N PHE A 51 -10.39 7.06 3.09
CA PHE A 51 -10.38 5.63 3.43
C PHE A 51 -11.72 5.02 3.05
N ASP A 52 -11.65 3.88 2.40
CA ASP A 52 -12.82 3.06 2.11
C ASP A 52 -12.72 1.74 2.88
N ARG A 53 -13.89 1.15 3.17
CA ARG A 53 -13.95 -0.15 3.86
C ARG A 53 -13.46 -1.24 2.93
N VAL A 54 -12.67 -2.15 3.47
CA VAL A 54 -12.33 -3.42 2.82
C VAL A 54 -12.91 -4.59 3.61
N ASP A 55 -13.44 -5.60 2.91
CA ASP A 55 -13.94 -6.82 3.56
C ASP A 55 -12.77 -7.80 3.77
N MET A 56 -11.83 -7.39 4.61
CA MET A 56 -10.69 -8.17 5.02
C MET A 56 -10.50 -8.01 6.54
N ASP A 57 -10.32 -9.12 7.22
CA ASP A 57 -9.88 -9.15 8.61
C ASP A 57 -8.45 -9.71 8.62
N PRO A 58 -7.44 -8.93 9.03
CA PRO A 58 -6.06 -9.40 9.11
C PRO A 58 -5.88 -10.46 10.20
N GLY A 59 -6.80 -10.58 11.15
CA GLY A 59 -6.72 -11.50 12.28
C GLY A 59 -5.72 -11.11 13.35
N THR A 60 -5.18 -9.90 13.27
CA THR A 60 -4.16 -9.35 14.18
C THR A 60 -4.72 -8.36 15.19
N GLY A 61 -5.99 -7.97 15.06
CA GLY A 61 -6.64 -6.92 15.85
C GLY A 61 -6.61 -5.55 15.17
N GLU A 62 -5.80 -5.38 14.13
CA GLU A 62 -5.77 -4.18 13.31
C GLU A 62 -7.02 -4.03 12.43
N THR A 63 -7.27 -2.82 12.01
CA THR A 63 -8.35 -2.50 11.04
C THR A 63 -7.76 -2.34 9.65
N ALA A 64 -8.09 -3.25 8.73
CA ALA A 64 -7.76 -3.09 7.32
C ALA A 64 -8.67 -2.05 6.67
N VAL A 65 -8.07 -1.11 5.95
CA VAL A 65 -8.76 -0.08 5.15
C VAL A 65 -8.12 0.05 3.80
N GLU A 66 -8.92 0.40 2.78
CA GLU A 66 -8.39 0.81 1.48
C GLU A 66 -8.16 2.32 1.50
N ALA A 67 -6.91 2.73 1.55
CA ALA A 67 -6.50 4.12 1.48
C ALA A 67 -6.47 4.57 0.02
N ARG A 68 -7.08 5.73 -0.27
CA ARG A 68 -7.06 6.37 -1.58
C ARG A 68 -6.11 7.55 -1.56
N PHE A 69 -5.11 7.47 -2.42
CA PHE A 69 -4.07 8.48 -2.55
C PHE A 69 -4.17 9.22 -3.87
N GLU A 70 -3.75 10.48 -3.85
CA GLU A 70 -3.59 11.33 -5.03
C GLU A 70 -2.17 11.88 -5.07
N ALA A 71 -1.55 11.85 -6.25
CA ALA A 71 -0.29 12.53 -6.53
C ALA A 71 -0.51 13.55 -7.64
N ARG A 72 -0.27 14.83 -7.35
CA ARG A 72 -0.36 15.91 -8.34
C ARG A 72 1.01 16.22 -8.90
N ALA A 73 1.19 15.95 -10.19
CA ALA A 73 2.35 16.42 -10.95
C ALA A 73 2.14 17.88 -11.37
N ILE A 74 2.93 18.79 -10.84
CA ILE A 74 2.81 20.24 -11.00
C ILE A 74 4.00 20.74 -11.83
N VAL A 75 3.73 21.38 -12.97
CA VAL A 75 4.74 21.95 -13.87
C VAL A 75 4.40 23.41 -14.16
N PRO A 76 5.37 24.34 -14.12
CA PRO A 76 5.10 25.74 -14.38
C PRO A 76 4.67 25.94 -15.83
N VAL A 77 3.74 26.88 -16.09
CA VAL A 77 3.24 27.15 -17.46
C VAL A 77 4.29 27.79 -18.36
N GLU A 78 5.33 28.38 -17.79
CA GLU A 78 6.47 28.93 -18.50
C GLU A 78 7.37 27.86 -19.12
N GLU A 79 7.29 26.64 -18.60
CA GLU A 79 8.04 25.51 -19.13
C GLU A 79 7.55 25.15 -20.53
N LYS A 80 8.51 24.99 -21.46
CA LYS A 80 8.18 24.62 -22.84
C LYS A 80 7.48 23.25 -22.85
N ASN A 81 6.30 23.20 -23.48
CA ASN A 81 5.47 21.99 -23.53
C ASN A 81 5.01 21.51 -22.12
N CYS A 82 4.76 22.41 -21.19
CA CYS A 82 4.38 22.12 -19.81
C CYS A 82 3.30 21.03 -19.68
N LEU A 83 2.29 21.05 -20.57
CA LEU A 83 1.23 20.03 -20.58
C LEU A 83 1.76 18.61 -20.88
N HIS A 84 2.72 18.49 -21.80
CA HIS A 84 3.34 17.20 -22.11
C HIS A 84 4.28 16.77 -20.99
N VAL A 85 5.03 17.70 -20.39
CA VAL A 85 5.92 17.40 -19.27
C VAL A 85 5.12 16.88 -18.07
N ALA A 86 4.02 17.57 -17.71
CA ALA A 86 3.16 17.14 -16.63
C ALA A 86 2.53 15.76 -16.90
N ALA A 87 2.03 15.52 -18.13
CA ALA A 87 1.51 14.23 -18.53
C ALA A 87 2.57 13.12 -18.50
N PHE A 88 3.82 13.45 -18.86
CA PHE A 88 4.92 12.50 -18.82
C PHE A 88 5.29 12.10 -17.39
N VAL A 89 5.34 13.07 -16.46
CA VAL A 89 5.53 12.80 -15.04
C VAL A 89 4.40 11.92 -14.49
N ALA A 90 3.14 12.22 -14.84
CA ALA A 90 2.00 11.40 -14.46
C ALA A 90 2.09 9.97 -15.00
N ALA A 91 2.56 9.79 -16.23
CA ALA A 91 2.77 8.46 -16.80
C ALA A 91 3.89 7.69 -16.09
N GLN A 92 4.98 8.35 -15.71
CA GLN A 92 6.04 7.75 -14.91
C GLN A 92 5.55 7.31 -13.53
N LEU A 93 4.73 8.15 -12.87
CA LEU A 93 4.08 7.79 -11.60
C LEU A 93 3.18 6.56 -11.76
N ALA A 94 2.34 6.52 -12.80
CA ALA A 94 1.46 5.37 -13.05
C ALA A 94 2.24 4.05 -13.25
N VAL A 95 3.41 4.11 -13.89
CA VAL A 95 4.30 2.96 -14.03
C VAL A 95 4.94 2.57 -12.70
N LEU A 96 5.40 3.57 -11.94
CA LEU A 96 6.04 3.37 -10.63
C LEU A 96 5.09 2.69 -9.63
N LEU A 97 3.83 3.09 -9.63
CA LEU A 97 2.79 2.56 -8.71
C LEU A 97 2.51 1.07 -8.88
N ARG A 98 2.90 0.47 -9.98
CA ARG A 98 2.54 -0.92 -10.28
C ARG A 98 3.07 -1.91 -9.24
N GLY A 99 2.16 -2.42 -8.38
CA GLY A 99 2.46 -3.46 -7.42
C GLY A 99 3.45 -3.05 -6.32
N GLN A 100 3.45 -1.77 -5.94
CA GLN A 100 4.32 -1.26 -4.89
C GLN A 100 3.73 -1.47 -3.50
N SER A 101 4.55 -1.97 -2.60
CA SER A 101 4.30 -1.94 -1.15
C SER A 101 5.27 -0.98 -0.43
N TRP A 102 6.13 -0.28 -1.18
CA TRP A 102 7.14 0.67 -0.69
C TRP A 102 8.14 0.07 0.30
N GLY A 103 8.26 -1.27 0.31
CA GLY A 103 9.08 -2.01 1.29
C GLY A 103 8.47 -2.06 2.70
N LEU A 104 7.17 -1.79 2.82
CA LEU A 104 6.42 -1.81 4.07
C LEU A 104 5.38 -2.96 4.07
N PRO A 105 4.94 -3.44 5.23
CA PRO A 105 3.90 -4.45 5.37
C PRO A 105 2.50 -3.86 5.12
N VAL A 106 2.27 -3.37 3.91
CA VAL A 106 1.00 -2.86 3.40
C VAL A 106 0.63 -3.62 2.13
N GLY A 107 -0.63 -3.54 1.70
CA GLY A 107 -1.06 -4.11 0.43
C GLY A 107 -0.32 -3.49 -0.77
N PHE A 108 -0.49 -4.10 -1.93
CA PHE A 108 0.06 -3.50 -3.17
C PHE A 108 -0.79 -2.32 -3.63
N SER A 109 -0.10 -1.30 -4.15
CA SER A 109 -0.77 -0.16 -4.76
C SER A 109 -1.47 -0.59 -6.07
N GLU A 110 -2.71 -0.12 -6.26
CA GLU A 110 -3.51 -0.35 -7.44
C GLU A 110 -3.82 0.98 -8.12
N PHE A 111 -3.30 1.17 -9.33
CA PHE A 111 -3.55 2.36 -10.12
C PHE A 111 -5.04 2.47 -10.49
N VAL A 112 -5.64 3.63 -10.24
CA VAL A 112 -7.04 3.92 -10.55
C VAL A 112 -7.14 4.75 -11.83
N ARG A 113 -6.56 5.95 -11.87
CA ARG A 113 -6.61 6.85 -13.02
C ARG A 113 -5.51 7.90 -13.00
N ALA A 114 -5.27 8.52 -14.15
CA ALA A 114 -4.47 9.72 -14.28
C ALA A 114 -5.17 10.67 -15.25
N GLU A 115 -5.41 11.91 -14.84
CA GLU A 115 -6.09 12.92 -15.65
C GLU A 115 -5.60 14.33 -15.34
N ARG A 116 -5.97 15.30 -16.18
CA ARG A 116 -5.68 16.71 -15.88
C ARG A 116 -6.52 17.18 -14.70
N ASP A 117 -5.86 17.84 -13.75
CA ASP A 117 -6.54 18.40 -12.59
C ASP A 117 -6.95 19.84 -12.84
N TRP A 118 -8.26 20.10 -12.76
CA TRP A 118 -8.88 21.43 -12.84
C TRP A 118 -9.61 21.78 -11.54
N SER A 119 -9.50 20.94 -10.54
CA SER A 119 -10.28 21.07 -9.30
C SER A 119 -9.71 22.09 -8.32
N ARG A 120 -8.47 22.51 -8.51
CA ARG A 120 -7.72 23.39 -7.60
C ARG A 120 -7.44 24.75 -8.25
N PRO A 121 -8.26 25.79 -7.99
CA PRO A 121 -8.05 27.13 -8.55
C PRO A 121 -6.68 27.74 -8.20
N GLU A 122 -6.13 27.41 -7.05
CA GLU A 122 -4.80 27.84 -6.62
C GLU A 122 -3.67 27.31 -7.51
N LEU A 123 -3.95 26.29 -8.33
CA LEU A 123 -3.02 25.70 -9.28
C LEU A 123 -3.25 26.14 -10.74
N ASP A 124 -4.15 27.08 -11.00
CA ASP A 124 -4.51 27.52 -12.36
C ASP A 124 -3.32 28.09 -13.16
N ILE A 125 -2.27 28.54 -12.48
CA ILE A 125 -1.01 29.02 -13.09
C ILE A 125 -0.03 27.89 -13.40
N PHE A 126 -0.42 26.64 -13.22
CA PHE A 126 0.40 25.46 -13.49
C PHE A 126 -0.30 24.48 -14.45
N ALA A 127 0.51 23.66 -15.11
CA ALA A 127 0.03 22.46 -15.76
C ALA A 127 0.01 21.34 -14.73
N VAL A 128 -1.19 20.83 -14.38
CA VAL A 128 -1.35 19.84 -13.32
C VAL A 128 -2.01 18.58 -13.86
N TRP A 129 -1.45 17.44 -13.46
CA TRP A 129 -2.05 16.13 -13.62
C TRP A 129 -2.20 15.48 -12.25
N VAL A 130 -3.33 14.86 -12.00
CA VAL A 130 -3.57 14.02 -10.82
C VAL A 130 -3.45 12.55 -11.22
N VAL A 131 -2.76 11.79 -10.39
CA VAL A 131 -2.64 10.33 -10.47
C VAL A 131 -3.23 9.77 -9.19
N GLU A 132 -4.23 8.89 -9.32
CA GLU A 132 -4.93 8.26 -8.21
C GLU A 132 -4.58 6.78 -8.14
N TRP A 133 -4.43 6.28 -6.92
CA TRP A 133 -4.30 4.85 -6.63
C TRP A 133 -4.94 4.51 -5.29
N THR A 134 -5.27 3.25 -5.11
CA THR A 134 -5.69 2.68 -3.84
C THR A 134 -4.64 1.73 -3.29
N GLN A 135 -4.65 1.56 -1.98
CA GLN A 135 -3.76 0.65 -1.29
C GLN A 135 -4.35 0.22 0.04
N VAL A 136 -4.37 -1.08 0.30
CA VAL A 136 -4.80 -1.58 1.60
C VAL A 136 -3.71 -1.31 2.63
N ILE A 137 -4.10 -0.69 3.73
CA ILE A 137 -3.24 -0.43 4.88
C ILE A 137 -3.91 -0.93 6.16
N TYR A 138 -3.11 -1.15 7.20
CA TYR A 138 -3.56 -1.65 8.48
C TYR A 138 -3.42 -0.54 9.52
N LEU A 139 -4.51 -0.27 10.25
CA LEU A 139 -4.59 0.79 11.25
C LEU A 139 -4.86 0.18 12.62
N GLY A 140 -4.24 0.76 13.63
CA GLY A 140 -4.34 0.28 15.00
C GLY A 140 -3.10 -0.46 15.44
N GLU A 141 -3.13 -1.02 16.63
CA GLU A 141 -2.03 -1.82 17.19
C GLU A 141 -2.29 -3.30 16.88
N GLU A 142 -1.24 -4.04 16.57
CA GLU A 142 -1.31 -5.49 16.43
C GLU A 142 -1.47 -6.11 17.82
N GLU A 143 -2.68 -6.62 18.12
CA GLU A 143 -2.99 -7.25 19.41
C GLU A 143 -2.59 -8.73 19.42
N TRP A 144 -2.66 -9.40 18.24
CA TRP A 144 -2.40 -10.84 18.08
C TRP A 144 -1.42 -11.08 16.94
N PRO A 145 -0.10 -10.83 17.17
CA PRO A 145 0.90 -11.03 16.12
C PRO A 145 0.97 -12.51 15.73
N TRP A 146 1.04 -12.77 14.42
CA TRP A 146 1.24 -14.13 13.94
C TRP A 146 2.61 -14.64 14.42
N PRO A 147 2.69 -15.89 14.93
CA PRO A 147 3.97 -16.45 15.35
C PRO A 147 4.94 -16.47 14.16
N THR A 148 5.95 -15.63 14.21
CA THR A 148 7.01 -15.55 13.19
C THR A 148 7.98 -16.72 13.26
N GLU A 149 8.02 -17.44 14.39
CA GLU A 149 8.80 -18.63 14.56
C GLU A 149 7.87 -19.82 14.82
N LEU A 150 7.93 -20.83 13.96
CA LEU A 150 7.50 -22.16 14.33
C LEU A 150 8.44 -22.58 15.46
N GLY A 151 8.01 -22.36 16.71
CA GLY A 151 8.71 -22.90 17.87
C GLY A 151 8.99 -24.38 17.64
N PRO A 152 10.04 -24.96 18.26
CA PRO A 152 10.34 -26.36 18.12
C PRO A 152 9.05 -27.12 18.41
N ALA A 153 8.63 -27.98 17.44
CA ALA A 153 7.42 -28.78 17.56
C ALA A 153 7.37 -29.35 18.98
N ALA A 154 6.34 -28.97 19.73
CA ALA A 154 6.19 -29.45 21.09
C ALA A 154 6.14 -30.97 21.03
N THR A 155 7.25 -31.62 21.31
CA THR A 155 7.30 -33.05 21.55
C THR A 155 6.60 -33.30 22.88
N GLY A 156 5.25 -33.31 22.82
CA GLY A 156 4.44 -33.71 23.96
C GLY A 156 4.75 -35.14 24.29
N THR A 157 5.43 -35.37 25.39
CA THR A 157 5.56 -36.70 25.97
C THR A 157 4.32 -36.90 26.83
N THR A 158 3.44 -37.80 26.43
CA THR A 158 2.40 -38.28 27.37
C THR A 158 3.09 -38.98 28.54
N GLY A 159 2.52 -38.91 29.77
CA GLY A 159 3.09 -39.45 31.00
C GLY A 159 3.41 -40.95 31.01
N SER A 160 3.38 -41.64 29.88
CA SER A 160 3.78 -43.02 29.64
C SER A 160 5.03 -43.17 28.76
N GLY A 161 5.72 -42.06 28.40
CA GLY A 161 6.98 -42.11 27.66
C GLY A 161 6.86 -42.47 26.17
N ARG A 162 5.66 -42.50 25.59
CA ARG A 162 5.47 -42.72 24.16
C ARG A 162 5.40 -41.39 23.41
N PRO A 163 6.14 -41.24 22.29
CA PRO A 163 6.04 -40.04 21.44
C PRO A 163 4.68 -40.01 20.74
N LEU A 164 4.06 -38.81 20.65
CA LEU A 164 2.76 -38.59 20.01
C LEU A 164 2.77 -38.77 18.47
N SER A 165 3.86 -39.26 17.89
CA SER A 165 4.01 -39.42 16.43
C SER A 165 3.33 -40.68 15.85
N GLU A 166 2.65 -41.51 16.66
CA GLU A 166 1.96 -42.73 16.18
C GLU A 166 0.42 -42.60 16.19
N GLY A 167 -0.11 -41.44 16.11
CA GLY A 167 -1.56 -41.21 16.06
C GLY A 167 -2.05 -40.71 14.70
N TYR A 168 -1.61 -41.31 13.59
CA TYR A 168 -2.38 -41.20 12.36
C TYR A 168 -3.64 -42.03 12.57
N VAL A 169 -4.78 -41.39 12.76
CA VAL A 169 -6.08 -42.02 12.61
C VAL A 169 -6.18 -42.43 11.15
N GLU A 170 -5.99 -43.70 10.87
CA GLU A 170 -6.29 -44.30 9.58
C GLU A 170 -7.79 -44.04 9.33
N ILE A 171 -8.10 -43.14 8.40
CA ILE A 171 -9.48 -42.92 7.98
C ILE A 171 -9.87 -44.20 7.25
N GLU A 172 -10.65 -45.04 7.92
CA GLU A 172 -11.28 -46.23 7.30
C GLU A 172 -11.97 -45.77 6.03
N ARG A 173 -11.59 -46.39 4.89
CA ARG A 173 -12.23 -46.18 3.61
C ARG A 173 -13.72 -46.44 3.75
N ILE A 174 -14.52 -45.45 3.44
CA ILE A 174 -15.96 -45.58 3.24
C ILE A 174 -16.16 -46.66 2.18
N PRO A 175 -16.90 -47.77 2.47
CA PRO A 175 -17.15 -48.80 1.47
C PRO A 175 -17.96 -48.22 0.30
N ASP A 176 -17.50 -48.50 -0.90
CA ASP A 176 -18.00 -48.00 -2.18
C ASP A 176 -19.26 -48.73 -2.67
N GLU A 177 -20.10 -49.24 -1.76
CA GLU A 177 -21.35 -49.91 -2.15
C GLU A 177 -22.56 -49.24 -1.50
N LEU A 178 -23.22 -48.38 -2.28
CA LEU A 178 -24.61 -48.02 -2.07
C LEU A 178 -25.48 -49.11 -2.70
N PRO A 179 -26.41 -49.75 -1.96
CA PRO A 179 -27.35 -50.66 -2.55
C PRO A 179 -28.32 -49.93 -3.47
N VAL A 180 -28.32 -50.30 -4.74
CA VAL A 180 -29.33 -49.91 -5.72
C VAL A 180 -30.60 -50.69 -5.41
N GLY A 181 -31.64 -49.96 -4.96
CA GLY A 181 -32.99 -50.45 -4.79
C GLY A 181 -33.97 -49.54 -5.50
#